data_184aaed67c3fd6b94ff1d4560e5ece05
#
_entry.id   184aaed67c3fd6b94ff1d4560e5ece05
#
_cell.length_a   1.000
_cell.length_b   1.000
_cell.length_c   1.000
_cell.angle_alpha   90.00
_cell.angle_beta   90.00
_cell.angle_gamma   90.00
#
_symmetry.space_group_name_H-M   'P 1'
#
loop_
_entity.id
_entity.type
_entity.pdbx_description
1 polymer ?
#
loop_
_entity_poly.entity_id
_entity_poly.type
_entity_poly.pdbx_seq_one_letter_code
_entity_poly.pdbx_strand_id
1 'polypeptide(L)'
;MKSNLSFNLSKVNQAKAIKSLFGKVFSKSADQKEGKIVSHLAFKLARSVNGKKIIGITAKIKDKLVACVFLTQLTFKQNYKVFLLAPVAVDTSIQKKGVGKSIINYSIDYLKQNNMDLLMTYGDPSYYKRFGFKNTKVIKIPAPFKLSQPIGWLMLKLSQKKIPNLGKSASCVLPFRNKKLW
;
A
#
# COMPACT_ATOMS: atom_id res chain seq x y z
N MET A 1 8.05 24.45 12.26
CA MET A 1 7.35 23.65 13.28
C MET A 1 7.25 22.21 12.75
N LYS A 2 7.97 21.24 13.31
CA LYS A 2 7.76 19.82 13.03
C LYS A 2 6.38 19.47 13.62
N SER A 3 5.37 19.31 12.77
CA SER A 3 4.09 18.76 13.22
C SER A 3 4.37 17.39 13.83
N ASN A 4 3.91 17.17 15.09
CA ASN A 4 4.03 15.89 15.78
C ASN A 4 3.24 14.82 15.02
N LEU A 5 3.88 14.23 14.01
CA LEU A 5 3.31 13.16 13.19
C LEU A 5 3.55 11.84 13.93
N SER A 6 2.48 11.19 14.37
CA SER A 6 2.53 9.88 15.00
C SER A 6 2.04 8.79 14.07
N PHE A 7 2.69 7.61 14.11
CA PHE A 7 2.33 6.45 13.32
C PHE A 7 1.81 5.32 14.21
N ASN A 8 0.74 4.67 13.79
CA ASN A 8 0.15 3.57 14.53
C ASN A 8 -0.41 2.51 13.57
N LEU A 9 -0.46 1.27 14.02
CA LEU A 9 -1.23 0.24 13.34
C LEU A 9 -2.71 0.59 13.42
N SER A 10 -3.41 0.47 12.29
CA SER A 10 -4.83 0.76 12.25
C SER A 10 -5.64 -0.31 12.99
N LYS A 11 -6.74 0.12 13.59
CA LYS A 11 -7.71 -0.75 14.27
C LYS A 11 -9.03 -0.78 13.48
N VAL A 12 -9.80 -1.87 13.64
CA VAL A 12 -11.08 -2.06 12.94
C VAL A 12 -12.08 -0.92 13.19
N ASN A 13 -12.10 -0.34 14.39
CA ASN A 13 -12.98 0.77 14.72
C ASN A 13 -12.68 2.07 13.93
N GLN A 14 -11.51 2.19 13.31
CA GLN A 14 -11.15 3.33 12.45
C GLN A 14 -11.66 3.19 11.01
N ALA A 15 -12.33 2.09 10.64
CA ALA A 15 -12.72 1.80 9.27
C ALA A 15 -13.55 2.90 8.61
N LYS A 16 -14.49 3.52 9.33
CA LYS A 16 -15.31 4.63 8.82
C LYS A 16 -14.46 5.88 8.53
N ALA A 17 -13.56 6.26 9.43
CA ALA A 17 -12.67 7.41 9.26
C ALA A 17 -11.68 7.18 8.09
N ILE A 18 -11.12 5.97 7.97
CA ILE A 18 -10.24 5.58 6.87
C ILE A 18 -11.01 5.64 5.54
N LYS A 19 -12.23 5.09 5.47
CA LYS A 19 -13.10 5.18 4.29
C LYS A 19 -13.28 6.62 3.84
N SER A 20 -13.61 7.52 4.77
CA SER A 20 -13.79 8.95 4.50
C SER A 20 -12.53 9.62 3.96
N LEU A 21 -11.36 9.34 4.56
CA LEU A 21 -10.08 9.86 4.10
C LEU A 21 -9.81 9.46 2.63
N PHE A 22 -9.93 8.16 2.30
CA PHE A 22 -9.70 7.69 0.95
C PHE A 22 -10.70 8.26 -0.05
N GLY A 23 -11.98 8.33 0.32
CA GLY A 23 -13.01 8.93 -0.52
C GLY A 23 -12.70 10.38 -0.86
N LYS A 24 -12.37 11.19 0.15
CA LYS A 24 -12.01 12.61 -0.03
C LYS A 24 -10.77 12.79 -0.93
N VAL A 25 -9.75 11.97 -0.74
CA VAL A 25 -8.48 12.09 -1.49
C VAL A 25 -8.68 11.71 -2.94
N PHE A 26 -9.26 10.55 -3.22
CA PHE A 26 -9.37 10.02 -4.58
C PHE A 26 -10.48 10.69 -5.41
N SER A 27 -11.55 11.18 -4.80
CA SER A 27 -12.55 11.99 -5.53
C SER A 27 -12.01 13.35 -5.99
N LYS A 28 -10.93 13.86 -5.37
CA LYS A 28 -10.26 15.10 -5.80
C LYS A 28 -9.17 14.86 -6.84
N SER A 29 -8.46 13.73 -6.76
CA SER A 29 -7.27 13.46 -7.59
C SER A 29 -7.58 12.74 -8.90
N ALA A 30 -8.72 12.04 -8.98
CA ALA A 30 -9.13 11.30 -10.16
C ALA A 30 -10.57 11.69 -10.56
N ASP A 31 -11.54 10.82 -10.25
CA ASP A 31 -12.96 11.10 -10.43
C ASP A 31 -13.78 10.51 -9.27
N GLN A 32 -15.08 10.88 -9.23
CA GLN A 32 -15.98 10.38 -8.19
C GLN A 32 -16.16 8.86 -8.21
N LYS A 33 -16.06 8.23 -9.38
CA LYS A 33 -16.21 6.78 -9.55
C LYS A 33 -15.00 6.05 -8.95
N GLU A 34 -13.80 6.50 -9.27
CA GLU A 34 -12.56 5.97 -8.68
C GLU A 34 -12.53 6.21 -7.17
N GLY A 35 -12.90 7.42 -6.73
CA GLY A 35 -13.03 7.74 -5.31
C GLY A 35 -13.93 6.77 -4.55
N LYS A 36 -15.08 6.37 -5.12
CA LYS A 36 -16.00 5.38 -4.54
C LYS A 36 -15.35 3.99 -4.47
N ILE A 37 -14.68 3.55 -5.54
CA ILE A 37 -14.04 2.23 -5.61
C ILE A 37 -12.92 2.12 -4.56
N VAL A 38 -12.01 3.09 -4.51
CA VAL A 38 -10.86 3.07 -3.59
C VAL A 38 -11.30 3.25 -2.13
N SER A 39 -12.30 4.10 -1.89
CA SER A 39 -12.92 4.29 -0.57
C SER A 39 -13.53 2.97 -0.05
N HIS A 40 -14.24 2.25 -0.91
CA HIS A 40 -14.84 0.97 -0.55
C HIS A 40 -13.78 -0.12 -0.30
N LEU A 41 -12.73 -0.16 -1.12
CA LEU A 41 -11.56 -1.02 -0.90
C LEU A 41 -10.92 -0.73 0.46
N ALA A 42 -10.62 0.53 0.75
CA ALA A 42 -10.02 0.95 2.01
C ALA A 42 -10.89 0.58 3.22
N PHE A 43 -12.21 0.70 3.11
CA PHE A 43 -13.14 0.26 4.14
C PHE A 43 -13.06 -1.27 4.38
N LYS A 44 -13.10 -2.08 3.31
CA LYS A 44 -12.97 -3.54 3.42
C LYS A 44 -11.64 -3.94 4.05
N LEU A 45 -10.54 -3.31 3.63
CA LEU A 45 -9.21 -3.57 4.20
C LEU A 45 -9.17 -3.21 5.69
N ALA A 46 -9.68 -2.02 6.07
CA ALA A 46 -9.69 -1.56 7.46
C ALA A 46 -10.55 -2.47 8.37
N ARG A 47 -11.63 -3.04 7.84
CA ARG A 47 -12.47 -4.03 8.55
C ARG A 47 -11.80 -5.40 8.69
N SER A 48 -10.78 -5.68 7.89
CA SER A 48 -10.10 -6.96 7.80
C SER A 48 -8.66 -6.93 8.32
N VAL A 49 -8.22 -5.83 8.96
CA VAL A 49 -6.87 -5.77 9.55
C VAL A 49 -6.70 -6.85 10.60
N ASN A 50 -5.61 -7.60 10.52
CA ASN A 50 -5.32 -8.72 11.41
C ASN A 50 -3.83 -8.79 11.83
N GLY A 51 -3.04 -7.79 11.46
CA GLY A 51 -1.61 -7.70 11.79
C GLY A 51 -0.71 -8.72 11.08
N LYS A 52 -1.29 -9.63 10.28
CA LYS A 52 -0.53 -10.70 9.57
C LYS A 52 -0.63 -10.55 8.06
N LYS A 53 -1.83 -10.71 7.49
CA LYS A 53 -2.07 -10.65 6.04
C LYS A 53 -2.53 -9.28 5.56
N ILE A 54 -3.17 -8.51 6.44
CA ILE A 54 -3.66 -7.15 6.18
C ILE A 54 -3.22 -6.27 7.34
N ILE A 55 -2.35 -5.33 7.06
CA ILE A 55 -1.79 -4.37 8.00
C ILE A 55 -2.17 -2.99 7.50
N GLY A 56 -2.84 -2.22 8.32
CA GLY A 56 -3.06 -0.80 8.05
C GLY A 56 -2.10 0.01 8.92
N ILE A 57 -1.50 1.05 8.36
CA ILE A 57 -0.69 2.03 9.09
C ILE A 57 -1.36 3.38 8.92
N THR A 58 -1.61 4.05 10.02
CA THR A 58 -2.20 5.39 10.06
C THR A 58 -1.20 6.40 10.55
N ALA A 59 -1.27 7.61 10.00
CA ALA A 59 -0.55 8.76 10.52
C ALA A 59 -1.55 9.78 11.09
N LYS A 60 -1.22 10.37 12.23
CA LYS A 60 -2.03 11.38 12.92
C LYS A 60 -1.21 12.62 13.23
N ILE A 61 -1.89 13.78 13.22
CA ILE A 61 -1.41 15.06 13.75
C ILE A 61 -2.46 15.52 14.76
N LYS A 62 -2.07 15.72 16.04
CA LYS A 62 -3.00 16.11 17.11
C LYS A 62 -4.27 15.22 17.08
N ASP A 63 -4.10 13.91 17.13
CA ASP A 63 -5.16 12.88 17.08
C ASP A 63 -6.02 12.83 15.79
N LYS A 64 -5.88 13.78 14.88
CA LYS A 64 -6.56 13.76 13.60
C LYS A 64 -5.88 12.80 12.65
N LEU A 65 -6.64 11.86 12.08
CA LEU A 65 -6.18 10.97 10.99
C LEU A 65 -5.87 11.81 9.75
N VAL A 66 -4.62 11.75 9.29
CA VAL A 66 -4.14 12.56 8.16
C VAL A 66 -3.57 11.73 7.02
N ALA A 67 -3.16 10.50 7.29
CA ALA A 67 -2.75 9.57 6.22
C ALA A 67 -3.03 8.12 6.63
N CYS A 68 -3.18 7.27 5.62
CA CYS A 68 -3.29 5.83 5.82
C CYS A 68 -2.69 5.10 4.61
N VAL A 69 -2.05 3.97 4.88
CA VAL A 69 -1.55 3.02 3.89
C VAL A 69 -1.93 1.62 4.32
N PHE A 70 -2.20 0.76 3.34
CA PHE A 70 -2.37 -0.67 3.59
C PHE A 70 -1.20 -1.45 3.00
N LEU A 71 -0.78 -2.45 3.77
CA LEU A 71 0.18 -3.47 3.42
C LEU A 71 -0.56 -4.80 3.42
N THR A 72 -0.61 -5.47 2.27
CA THR A 72 -1.38 -6.71 2.12
C THR A 72 -0.51 -7.81 1.56
N GLN A 73 -0.65 -9.02 2.10
CA GLN A 73 0.14 -10.17 1.68
C GLN A 73 -0.20 -10.58 0.25
N LEU A 74 0.85 -10.77 -0.55
CA LEU A 74 0.81 -11.50 -1.81
C LEU A 74 1.39 -12.89 -1.60
N THR A 75 0.71 -13.91 -2.10
CA THR A 75 1.12 -15.32 -1.93
C THR A 75 1.55 -15.90 -3.27
N PHE A 76 2.68 -16.57 -3.26
CA PHE A 76 3.28 -17.27 -4.39
C PHE A 76 3.48 -18.76 -4.03
N LYS A 77 3.77 -19.61 -5.03
CA LYS A 77 4.14 -21.02 -4.75
C LYS A 77 5.40 -21.13 -3.90
N GLN A 78 6.35 -20.24 -4.15
CA GLN A 78 7.60 -20.16 -3.38
C GLN A 78 7.32 -19.49 -2.03
N ASN A 79 8.00 -19.92 -0.99
CA ASN A 79 7.86 -19.39 0.37
C ASN A 79 8.64 -18.07 0.54
N TYR A 80 8.10 -16.99 -0.08
CA TYR A 80 8.59 -15.63 0.09
C TYR A 80 7.54 -14.78 0.79
N LYS A 81 7.98 -13.97 1.74
CA LYS A 81 7.14 -13.01 2.46
C LYS A 81 7.02 -11.72 1.65
N VAL A 82 5.99 -11.65 0.82
CA VAL A 82 5.78 -10.53 -0.11
C VAL A 82 4.53 -9.76 0.29
N PHE A 83 4.65 -8.42 0.30
CA PHE A 83 3.54 -7.52 0.59
C PHE A 83 3.31 -6.55 -0.57
N LEU A 84 2.06 -6.11 -0.72
CA LEU A 84 1.65 -5.02 -1.60
C LEU A 84 1.39 -3.77 -0.76
N LEU A 85 2.05 -2.67 -1.07
CA LEU A 85 1.80 -1.34 -0.52
C LEU A 85 0.79 -0.64 -1.42
N ALA A 86 -0.48 -0.76 -1.08
CA ALA A 86 -1.62 -0.14 -1.75
C ALA A 86 -2.92 -0.36 -0.94
N PRO A 87 -3.88 0.58 -0.99
CA PRO A 87 -3.74 1.96 -1.44
C PRO A 87 -3.10 2.87 -0.39
N VAL A 88 -2.68 4.07 -0.81
CA VAL A 88 -2.11 5.12 0.05
C VAL A 88 -2.96 6.38 -0.07
N ALA A 89 -3.33 6.99 1.05
CA ALA A 89 -4.00 8.29 1.06
C ALA A 89 -3.33 9.25 2.05
N VAL A 90 -3.20 10.51 1.64
CA VAL A 90 -2.78 11.63 2.49
C VAL A 90 -3.80 12.74 2.35
N ASP A 91 -4.32 13.27 3.46
CA ASP A 91 -5.29 14.37 3.45
C ASP A 91 -4.81 15.52 2.55
N THR A 92 -5.68 15.97 1.67
CA THR A 92 -5.35 16.96 0.63
C THR A 92 -4.83 18.28 1.20
N SER A 93 -5.24 18.65 2.44
CA SER A 93 -4.79 19.88 3.11
C SER A 93 -3.31 19.86 3.55
N ILE A 94 -2.71 18.68 3.60
CA ILE A 94 -1.32 18.50 4.05
C ILE A 94 -0.46 17.71 3.05
N GLN A 95 -0.94 17.50 1.84
CA GLN A 95 -0.11 16.97 0.76
C GLN A 95 1.08 17.90 0.47
N LYS A 96 2.13 17.37 -0.16
CA LYS A 96 3.39 18.06 -0.45
C LYS A 96 4.20 18.55 0.77
N LYS A 97 3.74 18.23 2.01
CA LYS A 97 4.43 18.54 3.27
C LYS A 97 5.25 17.35 3.83
N GLY A 98 5.56 16.37 3.00
CA GLY A 98 6.39 15.22 3.39
C GLY A 98 5.65 14.06 4.07
N VAL A 99 4.37 14.20 4.43
CA VAL A 99 3.61 13.16 5.15
C VAL A 99 3.56 11.83 4.39
N GLY A 100 3.34 11.89 3.06
CA GLY A 100 3.34 10.69 2.21
C GLY A 100 4.70 9.98 2.22
N LYS A 101 5.80 10.75 2.16
CA LYS A 101 7.17 10.20 2.29
C LYS A 101 7.35 9.52 3.65
N SER A 102 6.92 10.18 4.71
CA SER A 102 7.10 9.67 6.07
C SER A 102 6.34 8.37 6.32
N ILE A 103 5.07 8.28 5.91
CA ILE A 103 4.27 7.07 6.15
C ILE A 103 4.75 5.89 5.29
N ILE A 104 5.23 6.12 4.05
CA ILE A 104 5.79 5.06 3.21
C ILE A 104 7.11 4.56 3.80
N ASN A 105 8.02 5.46 4.23
CA ASN A 105 9.26 5.04 4.88
C ASN A 105 8.99 4.25 6.16
N TYR A 106 8.09 4.73 7.01
CA TYR A 106 7.67 3.98 8.21
C TYR A 106 7.15 2.58 7.87
N SER A 107 6.38 2.45 6.78
CA SER A 107 5.85 1.16 6.33
C SER A 107 6.95 0.22 5.84
N ILE A 108 7.95 0.75 5.14
CA ILE A 108 9.12 0.00 4.68
C ILE A 108 9.92 -0.51 5.88
N ASP A 109 10.19 0.36 6.85
CA ASP A 109 10.95 0.02 8.06
C ASP A 109 10.20 -1.00 8.92
N TYR A 110 8.88 -0.84 9.07
CA TYR A 110 8.02 -1.80 9.74
C TYR A 110 8.13 -3.21 9.09
N LEU A 111 8.06 -3.31 7.77
CA LEU A 111 8.17 -4.58 7.08
C LEU A 111 9.58 -5.21 7.18
N LYS A 112 10.65 -4.39 7.15
CA LYS A 112 12.03 -4.85 7.36
C LYS A 112 12.20 -5.43 8.76
N GLN A 113 11.73 -4.73 9.80
CA GLN A 113 11.78 -5.18 11.20
C GLN A 113 10.99 -6.49 11.42
N ASN A 114 9.97 -6.74 10.60
CA ASN A 114 9.19 -7.98 10.62
C ASN A 114 9.72 -9.06 9.66
N ASN A 115 10.95 -8.91 9.16
CA ASN A 115 11.62 -9.89 8.29
C ASN A 115 10.82 -10.25 7.02
N MET A 116 10.25 -9.24 6.36
CA MET A 116 9.63 -9.41 5.05
C MET A 116 10.70 -9.39 3.96
N ASP A 117 10.48 -10.13 2.87
CA ASP A 117 11.47 -10.29 1.82
C ASP A 117 11.33 -9.24 0.72
N LEU A 118 10.09 -8.89 0.36
CA LEU A 118 9.79 -8.06 -0.80
C LEU A 118 8.55 -7.21 -0.58
N LEU A 119 8.59 -5.97 -1.04
CA LEU A 119 7.47 -5.06 -1.10
C LEU A 119 7.16 -4.70 -2.55
N MET A 120 5.93 -4.95 -2.96
CA MET A 120 5.39 -4.54 -4.25
C MET A 120 4.57 -3.27 -4.10
N THR A 121 4.46 -2.51 -5.16
CA THR A 121 3.45 -1.44 -5.28
C THR A 121 2.93 -1.36 -6.71
N TYR A 122 1.75 -0.77 -6.87
CA TYR A 122 1.17 -0.48 -8.18
C TYR A 122 0.84 1.01 -8.24
N GLY A 123 1.65 1.77 -8.96
CA GLY A 123 1.53 3.22 -9.03
C GLY A 123 2.60 3.90 -9.88
N ASP A 124 2.68 5.22 -9.80
CA ASP A 124 3.62 6.04 -10.60
C ASP A 124 5.08 5.70 -10.30
N PRO A 125 5.86 5.22 -11.28
CA PRO A 125 7.28 4.93 -11.12
C PRO A 125 8.11 6.15 -10.69
N SER A 126 7.77 7.34 -11.16
CA SER A 126 8.51 8.58 -10.82
C SER A 126 8.38 8.91 -9.33
N TYR A 127 7.20 8.64 -8.77
CA TYR A 127 6.95 8.82 -7.34
C TYR A 127 7.66 7.77 -6.49
N TYR A 128 7.53 6.49 -6.84
CA TYR A 128 8.04 5.40 -6.01
C TYR A 128 9.55 5.16 -6.14
N LYS A 129 10.20 5.60 -7.23
CA LYS A 129 11.66 5.56 -7.40
C LYS A 129 12.43 6.16 -6.22
N ARG A 130 11.92 7.22 -5.61
CA ARG A 130 12.53 7.91 -4.45
C ARG A 130 12.65 7.05 -3.18
N PHE A 131 11.89 5.96 -3.10
CA PHE A 131 11.92 4.99 -2.01
C PHE A 131 12.75 3.74 -2.36
N GLY A 132 13.39 3.71 -3.53
CA GLY A 132 14.17 2.58 -4.00
C GLY A 132 13.38 1.52 -4.75
N PHE A 133 12.10 1.75 -5.04
CA PHE A 133 11.34 0.84 -5.90
C PHE A 133 11.91 0.84 -7.34
N LYS A 134 11.92 -0.35 -7.92
CA LYS A 134 12.40 -0.62 -9.29
C LYS A 134 11.33 -1.37 -10.07
N ASN A 135 11.38 -1.29 -11.39
CA ASN A 135 10.49 -2.09 -12.23
C ASN A 135 10.83 -3.58 -12.14
N THR A 136 9.88 -4.43 -12.51
CA THR A 136 10.00 -5.90 -12.45
C THR A 136 10.52 -6.52 -13.76
N LYS A 137 11.11 -5.73 -14.67
CA LYS A 137 11.55 -6.24 -15.99
C LYS A 137 12.58 -7.35 -15.89
N VAL A 138 13.51 -7.26 -14.95
CA VAL A 138 14.61 -8.23 -14.78
C VAL A 138 14.15 -9.46 -13.98
N ILE A 139 13.29 -9.27 -12.98
CA ILE A 139 12.77 -10.37 -12.14
C ILE A 139 11.27 -10.43 -12.36
N LYS A 140 10.79 -11.48 -13.02
CA LYS A 140 9.37 -11.67 -13.31
C LYS A 140 8.61 -11.97 -12.03
N ILE A 141 7.94 -10.96 -11.48
CA ILE A 141 7.04 -11.08 -10.34
C ILE A 141 5.62 -10.83 -10.86
N PRO A 142 4.79 -11.88 -10.97
CA PRO A 142 3.45 -11.73 -11.53
C PRO A 142 2.56 -10.94 -10.56
N ALA A 143 1.66 -10.13 -11.14
CA ALA A 143 0.55 -9.56 -10.39
C ALA A 143 -0.60 -10.58 -10.29
N PRO A 144 -1.52 -10.43 -9.30
CA PRO A 144 -2.68 -11.31 -9.15
C PRO A 144 -3.63 -11.31 -10.35
N PHE A 145 -3.69 -10.19 -11.07
CA PHE A 145 -4.52 -10.01 -12.26
C PHE A 145 -3.75 -9.26 -13.35
N LYS A 146 -4.31 -9.24 -14.57
CA LYS A 146 -3.76 -8.43 -15.67
C LYS A 146 -3.78 -6.96 -15.27
N LEU A 147 -2.62 -6.31 -15.37
CA LEU A 147 -2.46 -4.90 -15.03
C LEU A 147 -2.91 -4.01 -16.19
N SER A 148 -3.65 -2.95 -15.90
CA SER A 148 -4.01 -1.91 -16.87
C SER A 148 -2.78 -1.09 -17.30
N GLN A 149 -1.85 -0.85 -16.36
CA GLN A 149 -0.59 -0.12 -16.61
C GLN A 149 0.62 -0.90 -16.07
N PRO A 150 1.15 -1.90 -16.81
CA PRO A 150 2.20 -2.78 -16.31
C PRO A 150 3.48 -2.07 -15.85
N ILE A 151 3.77 -0.87 -16.38
CA ILE A 151 4.93 -0.07 -15.98
C ILE A 151 4.87 0.35 -14.50
N GLY A 152 3.65 0.46 -13.93
CA GLY A 152 3.42 0.82 -12.54
C GLY A 152 3.64 -0.33 -11.55
N TRP A 153 3.91 -1.55 -12.01
CA TRP A 153 4.19 -2.70 -11.15
C TRP A 153 5.66 -2.68 -10.71
N LEU A 154 5.88 -2.28 -9.47
CA LEU A 154 7.21 -1.99 -8.95
C LEU A 154 7.53 -2.86 -7.73
N MET A 155 8.83 -3.13 -7.52
CA MET A 155 9.33 -3.91 -6.41
C MET A 155 10.39 -3.17 -5.61
N LEU A 156 10.45 -3.43 -4.31
CA LEU A 156 11.51 -3.04 -3.40
C LEU A 156 11.97 -4.28 -2.60
N LYS A 157 13.25 -4.64 -2.70
CA LYS A 157 13.85 -5.66 -1.84
C LYS A 157 13.94 -5.16 -0.40
N LEU A 158 13.47 -5.96 0.54
CA LEU A 158 13.53 -5.65 1.98
C LEU A 158 14.59 -6.48 2.69
N SER A 159 14.99 -7.62 2.12
CA SER A 159 16.00 -8.52 2.65
C SER A 159 17.15 -8.74 1.65
N GLN A 160 18.27 -9.33 2.11
CA GLN A 160 19.39 -9.69 1.24
C GLN A 160 19.16 -10.99 0.47
N LYS A 161 18.06 -11.69 0.69
CA LYS A 161 17.74 -12.91 -0.04
C LYS A 161 17.71 -12.66 -1.55
N LYS A 162 18.27 -13.60 -2.32
CA LYS A 162 18.11 -13.58 -3.78
C LYS A 162 16.65 -13.83 -4.11
N ILE A 163 16.01 -12.91 -4.84
CA ILE A 163 14.64 -13.09 -5.31
C ILE A 163 14.67 -13.87 -6.63
N PRO A 164 14.15 -15.10 -6.67
CA PRO A 164 14.05 -15.87 -7.90
C PRO A 164 12.83 -15.40 -8.72
N ASN A 165 12.62 -16.03 -9.87
CA ASN A 165 11.34 -15.92 -10.54
C ASN A 165 10.23 -16.53 -9.66
N LEU A 166 9.24 -15.73 -9.27
CA LEU A 166 8.16 -16.15 -8.38
C LEU A 166 7.00 -16.89 -9.11
N GLY A 167 7.26 -17.37 -10.32
CA GLY A 167 6.32 -18.19 -11.08
C GLY A 167 5.35 -17.39 -11.95
N LYS A 168 4.22 -18.01 -12.32
CA LYS A 168 3.28 -17.47 -13.31
C LYS A 168 2.08 -16.75 -12.69
N SER A 169 1.84 -16.89 -11.41
CA SER A 169 0.65 -16.33 -10.74
C SER A 169 0.94 -15.93 -9.30
N ALA A 170 0.23 -14.90 -8.85
CA ALA A 170 0.18 -14.48 -7.46
C ALA A 170 -1.26 -14.54 -6.95
N SER A 171 -1.43 -14.75 -5.65
CA SER A 171 -2.72 -14.58 -4.98
C SER A 171 -2.68 -13.35 -4.09
N CYS A 172 -3.83 -12.69 -3.94
CA CYS A 172 -3.99 -11.52 -3.06
C CYS A 172 -5.09 -11.77 -2.02
N VAL A 173 -5.15 -10.90 -1.01
CA VAL A 173 -6.22 -10.91 0.00
C VAL A 173 -7.59 -10.62 -0.63
N LEU A 174 -8.66 -11.10 -0.01
CA LEU A 174 -10.02 -11.04 -0.52
C LEU A 174 -10.47 -9.64 -0.99
N PRO A 175 -10.20 -8.53 -0.26
CA PRO A 175 -10.59 -7.20 -0.74
C PRO A 175 -9.98 -6.80 -2.08
N PHE A 176 -8.83 -7.36 -2.46
CA PHE A 176 -8.14 -7.11 -3.74
C PHE A 176 -8.55 -8.06 -4.88
N ARG A 177 -9.46 -9.02 -4.66
CA ARG A 177 -9.91 -9.96 -5.71
C ARG A 177 -10.88 -9.34 -6.72
N ASN A 178 -10.84 -8.03 -6.91
CA ASN A 178 -11.60 -7.33 -7.94
C ASN A 178 -10.66 -6.92 -9.06
N LYS A 179 -10.85 -7.46 -10.27
CA LYS A 179 -10.02 -7.16 -11.47
C LYS A 179 -9.94 -5.66 -11.81
N LYS A 180 -10.97 -4.89 -11.47
CA LYS A 180 -11.02 -3.43 -11.72
C LYS A 180 -10.01 -2.62 -10.90
N LEU A 181 -9.32 -3.25 -9.95
CA LEU A 181 -8.30 -2.61 -9.12
C LEU A 181 -6.88 -2.74 -9.70
N TRP A 182 -6.73 -3.44 -10.83
CA TRP A 182 -5.42 -3.80 -11.40
C TRP A 182 -5.17 -3.26 -12.81
#